data_dacdca1543612a91b73171ec606363c2
#
_entry.id   dacdca1543612a91b73171ec606363c2
#
_cell.length_a   1.000
_cell.length_b   1.000
_cell.length_c   1.000
_cell.angle_alpha   90.00
_cell.angle_beta   90.00
_cell.angle_gamma   90.00
#
_symmetry.space_group_name_H-M   'P 1'
#
loop_
_entity.id
_entity.type
_entity.pdbx_description
1 polymer ?
#
loop_
_entity_poly.entity_id
_entity_poly.type
_entity_poly.pdbx_seq_one_letter_code
_entity_poly.pdbx_strand_id
1 'polypeptide(L)'
;MATTYCGGERVIAGLQTQMNDKEGETFMSKKTRCRVLSLLLALVMVLGMVPMASASSAYNVKLTPTTPDASKLSTAIQQNKFKLQNGEEAYADNDTVRAIVIFEGEGAVPAALKSTGVATQRAVAAASKTLTAQHSRIKTAIQSKAVSYDVKYEYTTLLNGMSADVKFGDLEKLASTAGVKEVYLANYYDEPVVMPSMDSANDMTNITKVRGYDTGKGTVIAVIDTGITPGHKAFTAYDSMLNKAAISKEQAEAAIEKLGRGKYLSAKVPFSYDYYDKDNDATDDVSGHGTHVSGIAAGCVLSDDGAYEFAGSAPGAQILALKVFSSDPAERGTSSDVYLAALEDAYTLGADVINMSLGAQN
;
A
#
# COMPACT_ATOMS: atom_id res chain seq x y z
N MET A 1 50.84 -29.50 9.82
CA MET A 1 49.85 -30.51 10.29
C MET A 1 48.48 -30.14 9.76
N ALA A 2 48.04 -30.92 8.85
CA ALA A 2 46.76 -30.77 8.20
C ALA A 2 45.63 -31.19 9.13
N THR A 3 44.49 -30.48 9.11
CA THR A 3 43.21 -31.11 9.45
C THR A 3 42.11 -30.53 8.58
N THR A 4 41.71 -31.33 7.66
CA THR A 4 40.57 -31.26 6.76
C THR A 4 39.26 -31.20 7.56
N TYR A 5 38.34 -30.28 7.19
CA TYR A 5 36.93 -30.46 7.46
C TYR A 5 36.18 -30.44 6.14
N CYS A 6 35.89 -31.62 5.66
CA CYS A 6 34.89 -31.91 4.63
C CYS A 6 33.67 -32.48 5.37
N GLY A 7 32.47 -31.96 5.11
CA GLY A 7 31.26 -32.60 5.60
C GLY A 7 30.10 -31.69 5.92
N GLY A 8 29.62 -30.94 4.95
CA GLY A 8 28.38 -30.13 5.12
C GLY A 8 27.47 -30.05 3.89
N GLU A 9 27.98 -30.39 2.72
CA GLU A 9 27.25 -30.11 1.46
C GLU A 9 26.44 -31.27 0.86
N ARG A 10 26.50 -32.45 1.43
CA ARG A 10 25.79 -33.61 0.85
C ARG A 10 24.42 -33.94 1.43
N VAL A 11 24.01 -33.34 2.53
CA VAL A 11 22.71 -33.64 3.16
C VAL A 11 21.60 -32.74 2.62
N ILE A 12 21.91 -31.57 2.04
CA ILE A 12 20.89 -30.67 1.50
C ILE A 12 20.49 -31.01 0.07
N ALA A 13 21.38 -31.63 -0.72
CA ALA A 13 21.07 -32.03 -2.10
C ALA A 13 20.16 -33.26 -2.18
N GLY A 14 20.15 -34.13 -1.17
CA GLY A 14 19.34 -35.35 -1.14
C GLY A 14 17.86 -35.15 -0.80
N LEU A 15 17.51 -34.02 -0.16
CA LEU A 15 16.13 -33.72 0.22
C LEU A 15 15.37 -32.93 -0.85
N GLN A 16 16.07 -32.42 -1.85
CA GLN A 16 15.46 -31.62 -2.93
C GLN A 16 15.02 -32.48 -4.12
N THR A 17 15.52 -33.71 -4.22
CA THR A 17 15.25 -34.62 -5.37
C THR A 17 14.10 -35.59 -5.13
N GLN A 18 13.60 -35.73 -3.90
CA GLN A 18 12.48 -36.64 -3.60
C GLN A 18 11.10 -35.98 -3.49
N MET A 19 10.99 -34.68 -3.71
CA MET A 19 9.71 -33.98 -3.66
C MET A 19 9.15 -33.54 -5.03
N ASN A 20 9.74 -34.05 -6.14
CA ASN A 20 9.34 -33.59 -7.50
C ASN A 20 8.46 -34.59 -8.27
N ASP A 21 8.04 -35.67 -7.69
CA ASP A 21 7.15 -36.63 -8.38
C ASP A 21 5.92 -36.95 -7.55
N LYS A 22 4.97 -36.01 -7.53
CA LYS A 22 3.53 -36.32 -7.45
C LYS A 22 2.71 -35.04 -7.70
N GLU A 23 1.96 -35.10 -8.81
CA GLU A 23 0.76 -34.33 -9.12
C GLU A 23 0.90 -32.83 -9.33
N GLY A 24 0.63 -32.43 -10.56
CA GLY A 24 0.47 -31.09 -11.18
C GLY A 24 -0.18 -29.94 -10.42
N GLU A 25 0.15 -29.72 -9.18
CA GLU A 25 -0.17 -28.47 -8.49
C GLU A 25 0.95 -27.44 -8.72
N THR A 26 0.65 -26.44 -9.52
CA THR A 26 1.51 -25.26 -9.72
C THR A 26 1.61 -24.49 -8.40
N PHE A 27 2.56 -24.88 -7.56
CA PHE A 27 2.83 -24.21 -6.29
C PHE A 27 3.32 -22.78 -6.57
N MET A 28 2.56 -21.78 -6.14
CA MET A 28 3.02 -20.38 -6.08
C MET A 28 4.39 -20.31 -5.43
N SER A 29 5.33 -19.59 -6.03
CA SER A 29 6.64 -19.37 -5.39
C SER A 29 6.43 -18.76 -4.00
N LYS A 30 7.30 -19.06 -3.03
CA LYS A 30 7.24 -18.45 -1.69
C LYS A 30 7.13 -16.93 -1.77
N LYS A 31 7.84 -16.31 -2.72
CA LYS A 31 7.84 -14.87 -2.98
C LYS A 31 6.44 -14.36 -3.38
N THR A 32 5.72 -15.06 -4.23
CA THR A 32 4.36 -14.69 -4.65
C THR A 32 3.35 -14.85 -3.51
N ARG A 33 3.49 -15.90 -2.69
CA ARG A 33 2.61 -16.11 -1.51
C ARG A 33 2.78 -15.00 -0.46
N CYS A 34 4.03 -14.61 -0.16
CA CYS A 34 4.29 -13.53 0.78
C CYS A 34 3.74 -12.19 0.29
N ARG A 35 3.92 -11.86 -1.01
CA ARG A 35 3.37 -10.64 -1.61
C ARG A 35 1.86 -10.54 -1.48
N VAL A 36 1.17 -11.63 -1.81
CA VAL A 36 -0.30 -11.67 -1.75
C VAL A 36 -0.80 -11.62 -0.31
N LEU A 37 -0.16 -12.34 0.61
CA LEU A 37 -0.57 -12.37 2.02
C LEU A 37 -0.37 -11.00 2.68
N SER A 38 0.75 -10.32 2.40
CA SER A 38 1.02 -8.98 2.93
C SER A 38 0.03 -7.94 2.41
N LEU A 39 -0.36 -8.04 1.13
CA LEU A 39 -1.31 -7.13 0.49
C LEU A 39 -2.75 -7.38 0.95
N LEU A 40 -3.14 -8.64 1.13
CA LEU A 40 -4.44 -8.99 1.72
C LEU A 40 -4.53 -8.52 3.18
N LEU A 41 -3.43 -8.61 3.95
CA LEU A 41 -3.39 -8.11 5.32
C LEU A 41 -3.51 -6.58 5.35
N ALA A 42 -2.84 -5.87 4.43
CA ALA A 42 -2.94 -4.42 4.29
C ALA A 42 -4.38 -4.00 3.90
N LEU A 43 -5.01 -4.71 2.97
CA LEU A 43 -6.40 -4.46 2.57
C LEU A 43 -7.38 -4.71 3.71
N VAL A 44 -7.18 -5.77 4.50
CA VAL A 44 -7.99 -6.07 5.69
C VAL A 44 -7.78 -5.00 6.76
N MET A 45 -6.56 -4.47 6.95
CA MET A 45 -6.31 -3.34 7.85
C MET A 45 -7.02 -2.08 7.39
N VAL A 46 -7.01 -1.78 6.09
CA VAL A 46 -7.66 -0.60 5.52
C VAL A 46 -9.18 -0.66 5.62
N LEU A 47 -9.78 -1.83 5.36
CA LEU A 47 -11.23 -2.04 5.46
C LEU A 47 -11.70 -2.29 6.91
N GLY A 48 -10.78 -2.69 7.79
CA GLY A 48 -11.05 -3.00 9.21
C GLY A 48 -10.72 -1.88 10.19
N MET A 49 -10.27 -0.70 9.73
CA MET A 49 -10.06 0.46 10.61
C MET A 49 -11.39 1.07 11.06
N VAL A 50 -12.12 0.33 11.86
CA VAL A 50 -13.07 0.91 12.82
C VAL A 50 -12.21 1.65 13.86
N PRO A 51 -12.53 2.88 14.27
CA PRO A 51 -11.75 3.60 15.26
C PRO A 51 -11.61 2.73 16.52
N MET A 52 -10.40 2.26 16.80
CA MET A 52 -10.10 1.63 18.09
C MET A 52 -10.05 2.73 19.11
N ALA A 53 -11.13 2.86 19.87
CA ALA A 53 -11.13 3.66 21.10
C ALA A 53 -9.97 3.20 21.99
N SER A 54 -9.13 4.13 22.41
CA SER A 54 -8.03 3.86 23.33
C SER A 54 -8.59 3.26 24.63
N ALA A 55 -8.48 1.96 24.79
CA ALA A 55 -8.83 1.27 26.02
C ALA A 55 -7.65 1.27 26.97
N SER A 56 -7.55 2.30 27.81
CA SER A 56 -6.90 2.17 29.10
C SER A 56 -7.88 1.47 30.07
N SER A 57 -8.09 0.19 29.89
CA SER A 57 -8.52 -0.78 30.91
C SER A 57 -8.79 -2.13 30.25
N ALA A 58 -8.34 -3.19 30.93
CA ALA A 58 -8.49 -4.55 30.47
C ALA A 58 -9.97 -4.94 30.35
N TYR A 59 -10.49 -4.91 29.13
CA TYR A 59 -11.76 -5.54 28.78
C TYR A 59 -11.54 -6.52 27.62
N ASN A 60 -11.88 -7.78 27.85
CA ASN A 60 -12.01 -8.79 26.82
C ASN A 60 -13.18 -8.43 25.89
N VAL A 61 -12.94 -7.64 24.86
CA VAL A 61 -13.91 -7.39 23.80
C VAL A 61 -13.75 -8.46 22.73
N LYS A 62 -14.72 -9.35 22.67
CA LYS A 62 -14.85 -10.31 21.57
C LYS A 62 -15.30 -9.53 20.33
N LEU A 63 -14.34 -9.18 19.46
CA LEU A 63 -14.64 -8.55 18.17
C LEU A 63 -15.33 -9.59 17.28
N THR A 64 -16.63 -9.50 17.15
CA THR A 64 -17.38 -10.19 16.11
C THR A 64 -17.33 -9.29 14.87
N PRO A 65 -16.77 -9.74 13.71
CA PRO A 65 -16.85 -8.97 12.47
C PRO A 65 -18.34 -8.87 12.10
N THR A 66 -18.94 -7.73 12.31
CA THR A 66 -20.26 -7.44 11.76
C THR A 66 -20.04 -6.91 10.34
N THR A 67 -20.33 -7.73 9.33
CA THR A 67 -20.53 -7.24 7.97
C THR A 67 -21.66 -6.22 8.02
N PRO A 68 -21.46 -4.95 7.63
CA PRO A 68 -22.54 -3.99 7.63
C PRO A 68 -23.65 -4.48 6.67
N ASP A 69 -24.84 -4.62 7.19
CA ASP A 69 -26.02 -4.94 6.41
C ASP A 69 -26.37 -3.71 5.54
N ALA A 70 -26.43 -3.86 4.24
CA ALA A 70 -26.73 -2.76 3.32
C ALA A 70 -28.08 -2.07 3.63
N SER A 71 -29.03 -2.79 4.25
CA SER A 71 -30.29 -2.20 4.74
C SER A 71 -30.09 -1.28 5.94
N LYS A 72 -29.00 -1.43 6.68
CA LYS A 72 -28.62 -0.57 7.81
C LYS A 72 -27.77 0.62 7.39
N LEU A 73 -27.20 0.61 6.16
CA LEU A 73 -26.42 1.70 5.65
C LEU A 73 -27.30 2.94 5.43
N SER A 74 -28.46 2.80 4.82
CA SER A 74 -29.41 3.91 4.65
C SER A 74 -29.85 4.48 6.02
N THR A 75 -30.09 3.62 7.00
CA THR A 75 -30.42 4.02 8.36
C THR A 75 -29.21 4.68 9.06
N ALA A 76 -28.00 4.19 8.81
CA ALA A 76 -26.78 4.76 9.36
C ALA A 76 -26.47 6.14 8.73
N ILE A 77 -26.70 6.31 7.43
CA ILE A 77 -26.56 7.60 6.74
C ILE A 77 -27.59 8.61 7.27
N GLN A 78 -28.82 8.18 7.54
CA GLN A 78 -29.90 9.04 8.08
C GLN A 78 -29.76 9.37 9.57
N GLN A 79 -29.14 8.49 10.37
CA GLN A 79 -29.08 8.62 11.82
C GLN A 79 -27.73 9.05 12.37
N ASN A 80 -26.65 8.87 11.63
CA ASN A 80 -25.32 9.16 12.14
C ASN A 80 -24.77 10.46 11.55
N LYS A 81 -24.59 11.39 12.44
CA LYS A 81 -23.60 12.46 12.32
C LYS A 81 -22.25 11.79 12.14
N PHE A 82 -21.66 11.86 10.95
CA PHE A 82 -20.31 11.38 10.71
C PHE A 82 -19.37 12.24 11.54
N LYS A 83 -18.59 11.61 12.39
CA LYS A 83 -17.56 12.30 13.15
C LYS A 83 -16.36 12.51 12.24
N LEU A 84 -16.05 13.75 11.92
CA LEU A 84 -14.70 14.13 11.57
C LEU A 84 -13.83 13.96 12.82
N GLN A 85 -12.56 13.62 12.65
CA GLN A 85 -11.65 13.34 13.79
C GLN A 85 -11.59 14.46 14.86
N ASN A 86 -12.03 15.67 14.55
CA ASN A 86 -11.96 16.85 15.41
C ASN A 86 -13.31 17.51 15.75
N GLY A 87 -14.45 16.85 15.54
CA GLY A 87 -15.73 17.45 15.89
C GLY A 87 -16.95 16.69 15.36
N GLU A 88 -18.10 16.92 15.99
CA GLU A 88 -19.39 16.44 15.51
C GLU A 88 -19.95 17.46 14.54
N GLU A 89 -19.62 17.40 13.29
CA GLU A 89 -20.28 18.18 12.24
C GLU A 89 -21.30 17.30 11.52
N ALA A 90 -22.55 17.74 11.50
CA ALA A 90 -23.57 17.12 10.64
C ALA A 90 -23.44 17.71 9.25
N TYR A 91 -23.26 16.88 8.23
CA TYR A 91 -23.32 17.32 6.83
C TYR A 91 -24.73 17.73 6.45
N ALA A 92 -24.86 18.83 5.75
CA ALA A 92 -26.10 19.20 5.05
C ALA A 92 -26.18 18.47 3.70
N ASP A 93 -27.40 18.31 3.17
CA ASP A 93 -27.62 17.60 1.89
C ASP A 93 -26.79 18.15 0.72
N ASN A 94 -26.49 19.45 0.75
CA ASN A 94 -25.73 20.12 -0.29
C ASN A 94 -24.21 20.11 -0.08
N ASP A 95 -23.74 19.63 1.07
CA ASP A 95 -22.31 19.55 1.36
C ASP A 95 -21.65 18.54 0.45
N THR A 96 -20.46 18.89 -0.04
CA THR A 96 -19.66 17.97 -0.83
C THR A 96 -18.83 17.11 0.10
N VAL A 97 -18.94 15.79 -0.06
CA VAL A 97 -18.21 14.80 0.73
C VAL A 97 -17.42 13.86 -0.18
N ARG A 98 -16.30 13.37 0.29
CA ARG A 98 -15.52 12.34 -0.37
C ARG A 98 -16.09 10.97 -0.05
N ALA A 99 -16.63 10.28 -1.06
CA ALA A 99 -17.18 8.94 -0.95
C ALA A 99 -16.27 7.89 -1.59
N ILE A 100 -16.10 6.75 -0.94
CA ILE A 100 -15.51 5.52 -1.50
C ILE A 100 -16.66 4.61 -1.86
N VAL A 101 -16.83 4.32 -3.14
CA VAL A 101 -17.91 3.53 -3.71
C VAL A 101 -17.37 2.16 -4.10
N ILE A 102 -17.78 1.13 -3.38
CA ILE A 102 -17.43 -0.25 -3.67
C ILE A 102 -18.45 -0.82 -4.64
N PHE A 103 -17.98 -1.42 -5.71
CA PHE A 103 -18.81 -2.09 -6.71
C PHE A 103 -18.97 -3.58 -6.41
N GLU A 104 -19.99 -4.20 -6.99
CA GLU A 104 -20.19 -5.64 -6.90
C GLU A 104 -19.03 -6.40 -7.58
N GLY A 105 -18.61 -7.50 -6.95
CA GLY A 105 -17.48 -8.30 -7.38
C GLY A 105 -16.18 -7.91 -6.66
N GLU A 106 -15.14 -8.63 -6.98
CA GLU A 106 -13.81 -8.50 -6.37
C GLU A 106 -12.89 -7.72 -7.30
N GLY A 107 -11.82 -7.10 -6.77
CA GLY A 107 -10.72 -6.58 -7.56
C GLY A 107 -10.03 -7.67 -8.39
N ALA A 108 -9.26 -7.28 -9.37
CA ALA A 108 -8.67 -8.22 -10.34
C ALA A 108 -7.75 -9.26 -9.69
N VAL A 109 -7.01 -8.87 -8.65
CA VAL A 109 -6.09 -9.79 -7.93
C VAL A 109 -6.85 -10.81 -7.09
N PRO A 110 -7.78 -10.42 -6.20
CA PRO A 110 -8.61 -11.39 -5.49
C PRO A 110 -9.39 -12.33 -6.43
N ALA A 111 -9.98 -11.78 -7.50
CA ALA A 111 -10.71 -12.58 -8.48
C ALA A 111 -9.81 -13.61 -9.19
N ALA A 112 -8.60 -13.22 -9.59
CA ALA A 112 -7.63 -14.14 -10.19
C ALA A 112 -7.20 -15.23 -9.22
N LEU A 113 -6.91 -14.88 -7.96
CA LEU A 113 -6.56 -15.86 -6.92
C LEU A 113 -7.67 -16.88 -6.68
N LYS A 114 -8.92 -16.40 -6.60
CA LYS A 114 -10.08 -17.25 -6.38
C LYS A 114 -10.35 -18.21 -7.54
N SER A 115 -10.12 -17.77 -8.78
CA SER A 115 -10.40 -18.55 -9.98
C SER A 115 -9.31 -19.55 -10.33
N THR A 116 -8.04 -19.22 -10.14
CA THR A 116 -6.89 -20.00 -10.61
C THR A 116 -5.88 -20.37 -9.53
N GLY A 117 -6.08 -19.90 -8.29
CA GLY A 117 -5.11 -20.06 -7.19
C GLY A 117 -3.85 -19.20 -7.33
N VAL A 118 -3.68 -18.47 -8.46
CA VAL A 118 -2.49 -17.66 -8.77
C VAL A 118 -2.89 -16.37 -9.47
N ALA A 119 -2.44 -15.23 -8.94
CA ALA A 119 -2.61 -13.93 -9.60
C ALA A 119 -1.46 -13.69 -10.60
N THR A 120 -1.55 -14.28 -11.78
CA THR A 120 -0.60 -13.97 -12.86
C THR A 120 -0.87 -12.58 -13.43
N GLN A 121 0.17 -11.88 -13.91
CA GLN A 121 -0.01 -10.56 -14.56
C GLN A 121 -1.06 -10.60 -15.69
N ARG A 122 -1.10 -11.68 -16.49
CA ARG A 122 -2.06 -11.84 -17.58
C ARG A 122 -3.49 -11.97 -17.06
N ALA A 123 -3.71 -12.76 -16.02
CA ALA A 123 -5.03 -12.94 -15.41
C ALA A 123 -5.53 -11.64 -14.77
N VAL A 124 -4.66 -10.96 -14.03
CA VAL A 124 -4.98 -9.66 -13.42
C VAL A 124 -5.31 -8.60 -14.47
N ALA A 125 -4.49 -8.48 -15.53
CA ALA A 125 -4.75 -7.53 -16.61
C ALA A 125 -6.07 -7.81 -17.35
N ALA A 126 -6.40 -9.08 -17.59
CA ALA A 126 -7.66 -9.46 -18.20
C ALA A 126 -8.87 -9.14 -17.30
N ALA A 127 -8.77 -9.42 -16.00
CA ALA A 127 -9.80 -9.08 -15.03
C ALA A 127 -9.98 -7.57 -14.88
N SER A 128 -8.88 -6.79 -14.76
CA SER A 128 -8.94 -5.32 -14.69
C SER A 128 -9.66 -4.72 -15.90
N LYS A 129 -9.40 -5.22 -17.11
CA LYS A 129 -10.11 -4.77 -18.30
C LYS A 129 -11.62 -5.01 -18.22
N THR A 130 -12.03 -6.14 -17.66
CA THR A 130 -13.45 -6.47 -17.46
C THR A 130 -14.07 -5.52 -16.44
N LEU A 131 -13.36 -5.23 -15.34
CA LEU A 131 -13.81 -4.30 -14.31
C LEU A 131 -13.93 -2.88 -14.85
N THR A 132 -13.01 -2.42 -15.68
CA THR A 132 -13.11 -1.09 -16.34
C THR A 132 -14.40 -0.96 -17.16
N ALA A 133 -14.79 -2.01 -17.88
CA ALA A 133 -16.07 -2.02 -18.61
C ALA A 133 -17.28 -2.05 -17.66
N GLN A 134 -17.20 -2.75 -16.53
CA GLN A 134 -18.21 -2.72 -15.48
C GLN A 134 -18.34 -1.32 -14.87
N HIS A 135 -17.23 -0.66 -14.53
CA HIS A 135 -17.20 0.71 -14.01
C HIS A 135 -17.94 1.68 -14.94
N SER A 136 -17.70 1.58 -16.25
CA SER A 136 -18.35 2.45 -17.22
C SER A 136 -19.88 2.29 -17.19
N ARG A 137 -20.39 1.05 -17.05
CA ARG A 137 -21.83 0.78 -16.94
C ARG A 137 -22.42 1.34 -15.64
N ILE A 138 -21.72 1.13 -14.50
CA ILE A 138 -22.17 1.61 -13.19
C ILE A 138 -22.18 3.14 -13.18
N LYS A 139 -21.14 3.78 -13.72
CA LYS A 139 -21.07 5.24 -13.84
C LYS A 139 -22.26 5.80 -14.65
N THR A 140 -22.63 5.14 -15.73
CA THR A 140 -23.84 5.49 -16.51
C THR A 140 -25.13 5.32 -15.67
N ALA A 141 -25.23 4.24 -14.89
CA ALA A 141 -26.37 4.02 -14.01
C ALA A 141 -26.46 5.08 -12.89
N ILE A 142 -25.34 5.51 -12.32
CA ILE A 142 -25.28 6.60 -11.35
C ILE A 142 -25.79 7.91 -11.98
N GLN A 143 -25.32 8.25 -13.18
CA GLN A 143 -25.73 9.44 -13.90
C GLN A 143 -27.24 9.43 -14.20
N SER A 144 -27.82 8.26 -14.52
CA SER A 144 -29.27 8.13 -14.78
C SER A 144 -30.14 8.47 -13.56
N LYS A 145 -29.58 8.42 -12.35
CA LYS A 145 -30.24 8.84 -11.09
C LYS A 145 -30.05 10.32 -10.76
N ALA A 146 -29.51 11.10 -11.70
CA ALA A 146 -29.20 12.52 -11.52
C ALA A 146 -28.24 12.80 -10.34
N VAL A 147 -27.37 11.86 -10.02
CA VAL A 147 -26.26 12.06 -9.07
C VAL A 147 -25.11 12.73 -9.79
N SER A 148 -24.73 13.92 -9.34
CA SER A 148 -23.52 14.60 -9.79
C SER A 148 -22.33 14.14 -8.96
N TYR A 149 -21.24 13.75 -9.60
CA TYR A 149 -20.04 13.28 -8.93
C TYR A 149 -18.79 13.65 -9.72
N ASP A 150 -17.68 13.80 -9.01
CA ASP A 150 -16.35 14.02 -9.56
C ASP A 150 -15.41 12.90 -9.11
N VAL A 151 -15.02 12.02 -10.05
CA VAL A 151 -14.17 10.86 -9.74
C VAL A 151 -12.76 11.32 -9.39
N LYS A 152 -12.25 10.87 -8.27
CA LYS A 152 -10.86 11.12 -7.82
C LYS A 152 -9.93 9.97 -8.14
N TYR A 153 -10.37 8.74 -7.86
CA TYR A 153 -9.61 7.51 -8.15
C TYR A 153 -10.54 6.39 -8.61
N GLU A 154 -10.02 5.51 -9.46
CA GLU A 154 -10.64 4.24 -9.83
C GLU A 154 -9.75 3.09 -9.37
N TYR A 155 -10.36 2.07 -8.78
CA TYR A 155 -9.69 0.90 -8.22
C TYR A 155 -10.13 -0.33 -8.99
N THR A 156 -9.20 -1.09 -9.57
CA THR A 156 -9.51 -2.32 -10.32
C THR A 156 -8.58 -3.47 -9.96
N THR A 157 -7.49 -3.22 -9.25
CA THR A 157 -6.45 -4.21 -8.97
C THR A 157 -6.74 -4.98 -7.69
N LEU A 158 -6.71 -4.30 -6.55
CA LEU A 158 -6.97 -4.88 -5.24
C LEU A 158 -8.43 -4.75 -4.84
N LEU A 159 -9.02 -3.62 -5.17
CA LEU A 159 -10.39 -3.25 -4.89
C LEU A 159 -11.18 -3.10 -6.21
N ASN A 160 -12.49 -3.28 -6.16
CA ASN A 160 -13.39 -2.98 -7.27
C ASN A 160 -14.26 -1.78 -6.87
N GLY A 161 -13.94 -0.59 -7.37
CA GLY A 161 -14.67 0.61 -6.98
C GLY A 161 -14.07 1.91 -7.47
N MET A 162 -14.51 3.00 -6.87
CA MET A 162 -13.98 4.35 -7.12
C MET A 162 -14.08 5.22 -5.86
N SER A 163 -13.32 6.30 -5.81
CA SER A 163 -13.63 7.43 -4.94
C SER A 163 -14.13 8.61 -5.77
N ALA A 164 -15.04 9.37 -5.19
CA ALA A 164 -15.60 10.54 -5.85
C ALA A 164 -16.09 11.58 -4.84
N ASP A 165 -16.03 12.85 -5.24
CA ASP A 165 -16.75 13.91 -4.54
C ASP A 165 -18.20 13.89 -4.99
N VAL A 166 -19.10 13.84 -4.01
CA VAL A 166 -20.57 13.80 -4.22
C VAL A 166 -21.27 14.69 -3.20
N LYS A 167 -22.51 15.08 -3.47
CA LYS A 167 -23.34 15.71 -2.44
C LYS A 167 -23.77 14.68 -1.39
N PHE A 168 -23.75 15.07 -0.12
CA PHE A 168 -24.14 14.21 0.98
C PHE A 168 -25.57 13.66 0.81
N GLY A 169 -26.54 14.49 0.41
CA GLY A 169 -27.93 14.08 0.12
C GLY A 169 -28.10 13.11 -1.05
N ASP A 170 -27.07 12.90 -1.86
CA ASP A 170 -27.11 11.94 -2.97
C ASP A 170 -26.49 10.56 -2.62
N LEU A 171 -25.90 10.39 -1.43
CA LEU A 171 -25.28 9.14 -1.01
C LEU A 171 -26.24 7.95 -1.04
N GLU A 172 -27.51 8.14 -0.66
CA GLU A 172 -28.52 7.10 -0.66
C GLU A 172 -28.89 6.66 -2.10
N LYS A 173 -29.00 7.63 -3.02
CA LYS A 173 -29.21 7.35 -4.45
C LYS A 173 -28.01 6.58 -5.04
N LEU A 174 -26.80 6.98 -4.63
CA LEU A 174 -25.56 6.32 -5.04
C LEU A 174 -25.52 4.87 -4.53
N ALA A 175 -25.76 4.65 -3.23
CA ALA A 175 -25.78 3.32 -2.62
C ALA A 175 -26.86 2.40 -3.21
N SER A 176 -28.01 2.94 -3.60
CA SER A 176 -29.10 2.18 -4.24
C SER A 176 -28.93 1.98 -5.75
N THR A 177 -27.78 2.35 -6.33
CA THR A 177 -27.51 2.17 -7.77
C THR A 177 -27.12 0.73 -8.07
N ALA A 178 -27.69 0.15 -9.13
CA ALA A 178 -27.35 -1.21 -9.56
C ALA A 178 -25.85 -1.35 -9.83
N GLY A 179 -25.24 -2.39 -9.25
CA GLY A 179 -23.81 -2.65 -9.32
C GLY A 179 -22.98 -1.95 -8.24
N VAL A 180 -23.56 -1.06 -7.44
CA VAL A 180 -22.95 -0.53 -6.22
C VAL A 180 -23.25 -1.51 -5.09
N LYS A 181 -22.22 -1.94 -4.38
CA LYS A 181 -22.31 -2.85 -3.23
C LYS A 181 -22.41 -2.05 -1.92
N GLU A 182 -21.51 -1.09 -1.74
CA GLU A 182 -21.36 -0.33 -0.49
C GLU A 182 -20.82 1.07 -0.80
N VAL A 183 -21.14 2.02 0.08
CA VAL A 183 -20.63 3.40 0.01
C VAL A 183 -20.14 3.80 1.39
N TYR A 184 -18.92 4.31 1.46
CA TYR A 184 -18.29 4.80 2.69
C TYR A 184 -17.88 6.26 2.51
N LEU A 185 -17.87 7.05 3.57
CA LEU A 185 -17.14 8.30 3.56
C LEU A 185 -15.65 8.05 3.74
N ALA A 186 -14.83 8.79 3.01
CA ALA A 186 -13.39 8.73 3.21
C ALA A 186 -13.04 9.29 4.60
N ASN A 187 -12.19 8.55 5.33
CA ASN A 187 -11.63 9.04 6.57
C ASN A 187 -10.44 9.95 6.27
N TYR A 188 -10.28 10.99 7.07
CA TYR A 188 -9.13 11.89 7.04
C TYR A 188 -8.18 11.57 8.20
N TYR A 189 -6.89 11.73 7.95
CA TYR A 189 -5.82 11.44 8.89
C TYR A 189 -4.82 12.57 8.90
N ASP A 190 -4.39 12.96 10.09
CA ASP A 190 -3.33 13.94 10.27
C ASP A 190 -1.96 13.34 9.90
N GLU A 191 -1.04 14.19 9.52
CA GLU A 191 0.33 13.80 9.27
C GLU A 191 1.01 13.31 10.56
N PRO A 192 1.76 12.19 10.52
CA PRO A 192 2.46 11.67 11.67
C PRO A 192 3.62 12.60 12.08
N VAL A 193 3.83 12.73 13.40
CA VAL A 193 4.93 13.53 13.95
C VAL A 193 6.19 12.66 14.04
N VAL A 194 7.31 13.20 13.54
CA VAL A 194 8.62 12.55 13.66
C VAL A 194 9.09 12.60 15.12
N MET A 195 9.27 11.43 15.73
CA MET A 195 9.95 11.29 17.04
C MET A 195 11.16 10.38 16.88
N PRO A 196 12.36 10.92 16.65
CA PRO A 196 13.58 10.12 16.49
C PRO A 196 13.92 9.39 17.79
N SER A 197 13.97 8.05 17.76
CA SER A 197 14.37 7.23 18.92
C SER A 197 14.95 5.89 18.48
N MET A 198 15.95 5.91 17.57
CA MET A 198 16.42 4.70 16.89
C MET A 198 17.76 4.14 17.38
N ASP A 199 18.48 4.82 18.27
CA ASP A 199 19.85 4.42 18.64
C ASP A 199 19.95 3.01 19.24
N SER A 200 18.89 2.54 19.89
CA SER A 200 18.85 1.18 20.48
C SER A 200 17.95 0.18 19.75
N ALA A 201 17.11 0.63 18.79
CA ALA A 201 16.13 -0.23 18.16
C ALA A 201 16.78 -1.35 17.32
N ASN A 202 17.88 -1.05 16.63
CA ASN A 202 18.63 -2.05 15.85
C ASN A 202 19.22 -3.15 16.74
N ASP A 203 19.69 -2.81 17.94
CA ASP A 203 20.23 -3.77 18.89
C ASP A 203 19.12 -4.61 19.53
N MET A 204 18.00 -3.96 19.92
CA MET A 204 16.86 -4.65 20.51
C MET A 204 16.22 -5.65 19.55
N THR A 205 16.15 -5.34 18.25
CA THR A 205 15.60 -6.22 17.22
C THR A 205 16.59 -7.23 16.68
N ASN A 206 17.88 -7.14 17.04
CA ASN A 206 18.98 -7.94 16.48
C ASN A 206 19.11 -7.84 14.95
N ILE A 207 18.61 -6.78 14.33
CA ILE A 207 18.62 -6.61 12.86
C ILE A 207 20.04 -6.57 12.30
N THR A 208 21.01 -6.08 13.08
CA THR A 208 22.44 -6.07 12.72
C THR A 208 22.98 -7.46 12.44
N LYS A 209 22.50 -8.48 13.17
CA LYS A 209 22.87 -9.88 12.92
C LYS A 209 22.24 -10.41 11.63
N VAL A 210 20.98 -10.06 11.37
CA VAL A 210 20.26 -10.48 10.14
C VAL A 210 20.93 -9.89 8.91
N ARG A 211 21.36 -8.63 8.95
CA ARG A 211 22.09 -7.97 7.85
C ARG A 211 23.38 -8.68 7.43
N GLY A 212 24.01 -9.41 8.36
CA GLY A 212 25.16 -10.25 8.03
C GLY A 212 24.85 -11.42 7.10
N TYR A 213 23.59 -11.83 6.99
CA TYR A 213 23.11 -12.93 6.13
C TYR A 213 22.33 -12.44 4.92
N ASP A 214 21.50 -11.41 5.10
CA ASP A 214 20.66 -10.86 4.05
C ASP A 214 20.48 -9.35 4.25
N THR A 215 20.63 -8.59 3.17
CA THR A 215 20.48 -7.13 3.16
C THR A 215 19.18 -6.68 2.45
N GLY A 216 18.33 -7.59 2.06
CA GLY A 216 17.12 -7.30 1.28
C GLY A 216 17.37 -7.09 -0.21
N LYS A 217 18.51 -7.56 -0.76
CA LYS A 217 18.82 -7.46 -2.20
C LYS A 217 17.75 -8.15 -3.05
N GLY A 218 17.29 -7.45 -4.09
CA GLY A 218 16.28 -7.95 -5.00
C GLY A 218 14.87 -7.94 -4.41
N THR A 219 14.65 -7.17 -3.35
CA THR A 219 13.33 -6.87 -2.79
C THR A 219 12.95 -5.40 -2.99
N VAL A 220 11.66 -5.14 -2.97
CA VAL A 220 11.06 -3.82 -3.16
C VAL A 220 10.16 -3.49 -1.97
N ILE A 221 10.42 -2.37 -1.32
CA ILE A 221 9.61 -1.86 -0.22
C ILE A 221 8.85 -0.65 -0.74
N ALA A 222 7.52 -0.70 -0.73
CA ALA A 222 6.69 0.48 -0.94
C ALA A 222 6.54 1.23 0.39
N VAL A 223 6.93 2.49 0.41
CA VAL A 223 6.75 3.40 1.55
C VAL A 223 5.63 4.37 1.19
N ILE A 224 4.47 4.19 1.81
CA ILE A 224 3.28 5.02 1.66
C ILE A 224 3.28 6.01 2.82
N ASP A 225 3.74 7.25 2.55
CA ASP A 225 4.07 8.22 3.60
C ASP A 225 4.07 9.66 3.05
N THR A 226 4.77 10.59 3.72
CA THR A 226 4.86 12.01 3.35
C THR A 226 5.78 12.28 2.16
N GLY A 227 6.42 11.26 1.58
CA GLY A 227 7.34 11.38 0.46
C GLY A 227 8.77 10.96 0.78
N ILE A 228 9.72 11.41 -0.04
CA ILE A 228 11.14 11.13 0.13
C ILE A 228 11.99 12.33 -0.33
N THR A 229 13.08 12.63 0.37
CA THR A 229 14.08 13.60 -0.08
C THR A 229 15.09 12.90 -1.00
N PRO A 230 15.00 13.08 -2.34
CA PRO A 230 15.73 12.24 -3.29
C PRO A 230 17.25 12.32 -3.18
N GLY A 231 17.78 13.51 -2.82
CA GLY A 231 19.22 13.77 -2.67
C GLY A 231 19.79 13.40 -1.31
N HIS A 232 18.98 12.83 -0.39
CA HIS A 232 19.48 12.47 0.92
C HIS A 232 20.53 11.36 0.83
N LYS A 233 21.66 11.52 1.56
CA LYS A 233 22.82 10.62 1.48
C LYS A 233 22.50 9.14 1.70
N ALA A 234 21.46 8.84 2.47
CA ALA A 234 21.02 7.46 2.72
C ALA A 234 20.46 6.75 1.47
N PHE A 235 20.19 7.47 0.39
CA PHE A 235 19.62 6.91 -0.84
C PHE A 235 20.53 7.07 -2.06
N THR A 236 21.72 7.63 -1.90
CA THR A 236 22.66 7.95 -3.00
C THR A 236 23.81 6.97 -3.16
N ALA A 237 24.19 6.23 -2.12
CA ALA A 237 25.43 5.40 -2.09
C ALA A 237 25.25 3.98 -2.65
N TYR A 238 24.59 3.80 -3.85
CA TYR A 238 23.93 2.54 -4.08
C TYR A 238 24.32 1.69 -5.30
N ASP A 239 25.08 2.21 -6.27
CA ASP A 239 25.34 1.49 -7.52
C ASP A 239 26.11 0.16 -7.31
N SER A 240 26.97 0.07 -6.32
CA SER A 240 27.75 -1.15 -6.04
C SER A 240 26.93 -2.27 -5.36
N MET A 241 25.83 -1.93 -4.70
CA MET A 241 24.99 -2.91 -3.96
C MET A 241 23.83 -3.43 -4.78
N LEU A 242 23.47 -2.74 -5.88
CA LEU A 242 22.29 -3.06 -6.70
C LEU A 242 22.55 -4.05 -7.84
N ASN A 243 23.65 -4.81 -7.83
CA ASN A 243 23.91 -5.86 -8.84
C ASN A 243 22.76 -6.87 -9.02
N LYS A 244 21.67 -6.74 -8.26
CA LYS A 244 20.45 -7.52 -8.35
C LYS A 244 19.22 -6.64 -8.00
N ALA A 245 19.11 -5.48 -8.62
CA ALA A 245 17.89 -4.68 -8.52
C ALA A 245 16.68 -5.53 -8.94
N ALA A 246 15.60 -5.48 -8.15
CA ALA A 246 14.35 -6.16 -8.48
C ALA A 246 13.65 -5.48 -9.66
N ILE A 247 13.79 -4.15 -9.74
CA ILE A 247 13.24 -3.29 -10.79
C ILE A 247 14.40 -2.57 -11.46
N SER A 248 14.67 -2.87 -12.76
CA SER A 248 15.65 -2.12 -13.54
C SER A 248 15.08 -0.75 -13.93
N LYS A 249 15.94 0.14 -14.42
CA LYS A 249 15.51 1.45 -14.92
C LYS A 249 14.48 1.30 -16.05
N GLU A 250 14.74 0.41 -17.00
CA GLU A 250 13.86 0.17 -18.15
C GLU A 250 12.49 -0.38 -17.71
N GLN A 251 12.48 -1.26 -16.70
CA GLN A 251 11.23 -1.77 -16.13
C GLN A 251 10.45 -0.68 -15.38
N ALA A 252 11.14 0.20 -14.67
CA ALA A 252 10.54 1.33 -13.98
C ALA A 252 9.92 2.31 -14.99
N GLU A 253 10.67 2.70 -16.04
CA GLU A 253 10.19 3.61 -17.08
C GLU A 253 9.00 3.03 -17.84
N ALA A 254 9.01 1.75 -18.18
CA ALA A 254 7.88 1.08 -18.81
C ALA A 254 6.63 1.01 -17.89
N ALA A 255 6.84 0.86 -16.58
CA ALA A 255 5.74 0.89 -15.61
C ALA A 255 5.16 2.29 -15.46
N ILE A 256 6.00 3.33 -15.42
CA ILE A 256 5.61 4.74 -15.39
C ILE A 256 4.78 5.09 -16.63
N GLU A 257 5.25 4.71 -17.82
CA GLU A 257 4.52 4.91 -19.06
C GLU A 257 3.14 4.25 -19.04
N LYS A 258 3.09 3.00 -18.59
CA LYS A 258 1.84 2.23 -18.49
C LYS A 258 0.86 2.83 -17.46
N LEU A 259 1.35 3.32 -16.33
CA LEU A 259 0.54 3.95 -15.29
C LEU A 259 0.12 5.37 -15.68
N GLY A 260 0.84 6.03 -16.62
CA GLY A 260 0.64 7.41 -16.99
C GLY A 260 0.99 8.41 -15.88
N ARG A 261 1.77 7.96 -14.88
CA ARG A 261 2.19 8.76 -13.72
C ARG A 261 3.46 8.18 -13.09
N GLY A 262 4.14 9.02 -12.30
CA GLY A 262 5.33 8.66 -11.56
C GLY A 262 6.62 9.12 -12.22
N LYS A 263 7.71 9.01 -11.47
CA LYS A 263 9.03 9.45 -11.84
C LYS A 263 10.07 8.45 -11.35
N TYR A 264 11.04 8.14 -12.21
CA TYR A 264 12.25 7.42 -11.80
C TYR A 264 13.23 8.40 -11.16
N LEU A 265 13.63 8.16 -9.92
CA LEU A 265 14.61 9.00 -9.23
C LEU A 265 16.03 8.41 -9.29
N SER A 266 16.15 7.13 -8.99
CA SER A 266 17.44 6.42 -8.98
C SER A 266 17.21 4.91 -8.99
N ALA A 267 18.30 4.14 -9.11
CA ALA A 267 18.22 2.69 -8.94
C ALA A 267 17.72 2.27 -7.55
N LYS A 268 17.98 3.09 -6.52
CA LYS A 268 17.46 2.88 -5.16
C LYS A 268 15.98 3.20 -5.04
N VAL A 269 15.53 4.23 -5.75
CA VAL A 269 14.15 4.70 -5.75
C VAL A 269 13.64 4.67 -7.21
N PRO A 270 13.27 3.48 -7.73
CA PRO A 270 12.89 3.33 -9.13
C PRO A 270 11.53 3.94 -9.48
N PHE A 271 10.72 4.29 -8.48
CA PHE A 271 9.43 4.94 -8.68
C PHE A 271 9.11 5.89 -7.53
N SER A 272 8.58 7.06 -7.88
CA SER A 272 8.00 8.03 -6.95
C SER A 272 6.80 8.70 -7.57
N TYR A 273 5.79 9.03 -6.76
CA TYR A 273 4.60 9.77 -7.18
C TYR A 273 3.90 10.39 -5.98
N ASP A 274 3.37 11.60 -6.14
CA ASP A 274 2.47 12.24 -5.17
C ASP A 274 1.01 11.94 -5.52
N TYR A 275 0.38 11.09 -4.72
CA TYR A 275 -1.02 10.71 -4.90
C TYR A 275 -1.98 11.78 -4.40
N TYR A 276 -1.57 12.59 -3.41
CA TYR A 276 -2.43 13.64 -2.87
C TYR A 276 -2.56 14.80 -3.85
N ASP A 277 -1.43 15.38 -4.26
CA ASP A 277 -1.38 16.51 -5.17
C ASP A 277 -1.49 16.08 -6.66
N LYS A 278 -1.39 14.76 -6.93
CA LYS A 278 -1.50 14.13 -8.26
C LYS A 278 -0.45 14.62 -9.25
N ASP A 279 0.79 14.68 -8.79
CA ASP A 279 1.92 15.06 -9.62
C ASP A 279 3.13 14.15 -9.41
N ASN A 280 4.24 14.45 -10.11
CA ASN A 280 5.45 13.64 -10.08
C ASN A 280 6.48 14.15 -9.06
N ASP A 281 6.09 15.06 -8.16
CA ASP A 281 6.96 15.58 -7.11
C ASP A 281 6.61 14.97 -5.75
N ALA A 282 7.17 13.81 -5.47
CA ALA A 282 7.03 13.15 -4.17
C ALA A 282 8.11 13.60 -3.16
N THR A 283 8.64 14.81 -3.29
CA THR A 283 9.63 15.34 -2.37
C THR A 283 9.01 15.55 -0.99
N ASP A 284 9.72 15.11 0.04
CA ASP A 284 9.33 15.26 1.45
C ASP A 284 10.04 16.49 2.03
N ASP A 285 9.55 17.66 1.71
CA ASP A 285 10.11 18.96 2.09
C ASP A 285 9.37 19.64 3.25
N VAL A 286 8.21 19.10 3.65
CA VAL A 286 7.36 19.65 4.71
C VAL A 286 7.60 18.95 6.05
N SER A 287 7.69 17.62 6.06
CA SER A 287 7.70 16.81 7.28
C SER A 287 9.05 16.12 7.55
N GLY A 288 9.63 15.49 6.54
CA GLY A 288 10.76 14.60 6.68
C GLY A 288 10.42 13.21 7.23
N HIS A 289 9.14 12.93 7.54
CA HIS A 289 8.72 11.66 8.12
C HIS A 289 8.93 10.49 7.15
N GLY A 290 8.46 10.57 5.92
CA GLY A 290 8.62 9.52 4.91
C GLY A 290 10.09 9.29 4.54
N THR A 291 10.90 10.36 4.49
CA THR A 291 12.36 10.28 4.34
C THR A 291 12.99 9.49 5.49
N HIS A 292 12.59 9.78 6.73
CA HIS A 292 13.07 9.09 7.93
C HIS A 292 12.64 7.61 7.92
N VAL A 293 11.38 7.32 7.67
CA VAL A 293 10.84 5.96 7.57
C VAL A 293 11.53 5.16 6.46
N SER A 294 11.73 5.75 5.29
CA SER A 294 12.48 5.15 4.18
C SER A 294 13.93 4.84 4.57
N GLY A 295 14.55 5.74 5.34
CA GLY A 295 15.89 5.54 5.88
C GLY A 295 15.98 4.35 6.82
N ILE A 296 15.03 4.25 7.77
CA ILE A 296 14.94 3.12 8.72
C ILE A 296 14.69 1.79 7.97
N ALA A 297 13.82 1.81 6.96
CA ALA A 297 13.50 0.61 6.22
C ALA A 297 14.67 0.13 5.35
N ALA A 298 15.26 1.05 4.56
CA ALA A 298 16.18 0.65 3.50
C ALA A 298 17.33 1.65 3.23
N GLY A 299 17.54 2.65 4.06
CA GLY A 299 18.64 3.60 3.89
C GLY A 299 20.02 2.93 4.03
N CYS A 300 21.01 3.53 3.39
CA CYS A 300 22.40 3.04 3.43
C CYS A 300 23.37 4.21 3.26
N VAL A 301 24.33 4.32 4.16
CA VAL A 301 25.52 5.17 4.02
C VAL A 301 26.73 4.30 4.23
N LEU A 302 27.66 4.31 3.29
CA LEU A 302 28.92 3.59 3.37
C LEU A 302 30.05 4.57 3.63
N SER A 303 31.00 4.16 4.47
CA SER A 303 32.30 4.81 4.60
C SER A 303 33.20 4.52 3.39
N ASP A 304 34.33 5.21 3.30
CA ASP A 304 35.28 5.07 2.18
C ASP A 304 35.86 3.64 2.05
N ASP A 305 35.91 2.90 3.13
CA ASP A 305 36.35 1.49 3.17
C ASP A 305 35.22 0.50 2.86
N GLY A 306 34.01 0.98 2.61
CA GLY A 306 32.82 0.17 2.28
C GLY A 306 32.08 -0.39 3.49
N ALA A 307 32.43 0.01 4.71
CA ALA A 307 31.66 -0.34 5.90
C ALA A 307 30.39 0.51 6.01
N TYR A 308 29.40 0.03 6.75
CA TYR A 308 28.19 0.82 7.00
C TYR A 308 28.45 1.89 8.07
N GLU A 309 28.35 3.16 7.71
CA GLU A 309 28.18 4.25 8.66
C GLU A 309 26.73 4.30 9.16
N PHE A 310 25.78 4.05 8.26
CA PHE A 310 24.37 3.93 8.57
C PHE A 310 23.75 2.85 7.70
N ALA A 311 22.87 2.02 8.30
CA ALA A 311 22.10 1.04 7.55
C ALA A 311 20.71 0.86 8.18
N GLY A 312 19.69 0.97 7.35
CA GLY A 312 18.33 0.56 7.67
C GLY A 312 18.20 -0.95 7.84
N SER A 313 16.99 -1.44 8.03
CA SER A 313 16.73 -2.87 8.24
C SER A 313 17.11 -3.71 7.02
N ALA A 314 16.82 -3.21 5.80
CA ALA A 314 17.09 -3.87 4.53
C ALA A 314 17.81 -2.92 3.57
N PRO A 315 19.10 -2.58 3.83
CA PRO A 315 19.82 -1.57 3.04
C PRO A 315 19.97 -1.95 1.56
N GLY A 316 19.81 -3.22 1.20
CA GLY A 316 19.85 -3.75 -0.15
C GLY A 316 18.51 -3.72 -0.89
N ALA A 317 17.40 -3.33 -0.26
CA ALA A 317 16.10 -3.22 -0.90
C ALA A 317 15.96 -1.92 -1.70
N GLN A 318 15.11 -1.94 -2.75
CA GLN A 318 14.65 -0.75 -3.44
C GLN A 318 13.42 -0.15 -2.75
N ILE A 319 13.19 1.15 -2.95
CA ILE A 319 12.09 1.89 -2.35
C ILE A 319 11.16 2.39 -3.45
N LEU A 320 9.86 2.16 -3.33
CA LEU A 320 8.84 2.91 -4.06
C LEU A 320 8.36 4.03 -3.12
N ALA A 321 8.59 5.27 -3.50
CA ALA A 321 8.21 6.43 -2.71
C ALA A 321 6.80 6.89 -3.12
N LEU A 322 5.81 6.52 -2.34
CA LEU A 322 4.40 6.76 -2.63
C LEU A 322 3.86 7.81 -1.66
N LYS A 323 3.96 9.08 -2.06
CA LYS A 323 3.54 10.20 -1.23
C LYS A 323 2.02 10.31 -1.23
N VAL A 324 1.44 10.35 -0.03
CA VAL A 324 -0.01 10.39 0.17
C VAL A 324 -0.48 11.55 1.04
N PHE A 325 0.42 12.36 1.55
CA PHE A 325 0.11 13.56 2.33
C PHE A 325 0.27 14.83 1.48
N SER A 326 -0.53 15.84 1.81
CA SER A 326 -0.49 17.13 1.15
C SER A 326 0.89 17.78 1.22
N SER A 327 1.26 18.49 0.17
CA SER A 327 2.44 19.38 0.16
C SER A 327 2.13 20.76 0.77
N ASP A 328 0.85 21.08 1.03
CA ASP A 328 0.45 22.33 1.67
C ASP A 328 0.66 22.24 3.19
N PRO A 329 1.53 23.06 3.79
CA PRO A 329 1.73 23.09 5.23
C PRO A 329 0.47 23.42 6.04
N ALA A 330 -0.55 24.01 5.42
CA ALA A 330 -1.82 24.34 6.05
C ALA A 330 -2.82 23.16 6.03
N GLU A 331 -2.60 22.17 5.15
CA GLU A 331 -3.49 21.00 4.97
C GLU A 331 -2.72 19.68 5.18
N ARG A 332 -1.99 19.56 6.28
CA ARG A 332 -1.06 18.44 6.57
C ARG A 332 -1.78 17.13 6.85
N GLY A 333 -2.58 16.66 5.91
CA GLY A 333 -3.37 15.45 6.08
C GLY A 333 -3.41 14.56 4.85
N THR A 334 -4.08 13.44 5.00
CA THR A 334 -4.41 12.51 3.92
C THR A 334 -5.81 11.96 4.09
N SER A 335 -6.30 11.24 3.09
CA SER A 335 -7.57 10.53 3.17
C SER A 335 -7.45 9.09 2.69
N SER A 336 -8.39 8.25 3.13
CA SER A 336 -8.33 6.81 2.85
C SER A 336 -8.36 6.48 1.37
N ASP A 337 -8.99 7.27 0.52
CA ASP A 337 -9.01 7.08 -0.92
C ASP A 337 -7.64 7.34 -1.58
N VAL A 338 -6.82 8.23 -1.03
CA VAL A 338 -5.48 8.55 -1.53
C VAL A 338 -4.53 7.37 -1.32
N TYR A 339 -4.46 6.83 -0.09
CA TYR A 339 -3.56 5.71 0.15
C TYR A 339 -4.06 4.38 -0.48
N LEU A 340 -5.38 4.23 -0.71
CA LEU A 340 -5.90 3.12 -1.52
C LEU A 340 -5.34 3.14 -2.94
N ALA A 341 -5.25 4.32 -3.57
CA ALA A 341 -4.65 4.47 -4.90
C ALA A 341 -3.15 4.10 -4.88
N ALA A 342 -2.42 4.51 -3.84
CA ALA A 342 -1.02 4.13 -3.66
C ALA A 342 -0.84 2.61 -3.48
N LEU A 343 -1.74 1.94 -2.77
CA LEU A 343 -1.73 0.49 -2.59
C LEU A 343 -1.94 -0.27 -3.92
N GLU A 344 -2.85 0.20 -4.78
CA GLU A 344 -3.07 -0.37 -6.12
C GLU A 344 -1.77 -0.34 -6.96
N ASP A 345 -1.08 0.79 -6.95
CA ASP A 345 0.18 0.94 -7.67
C ASP A 345 1.33 0.17 -7.01
N ALA A 346 1.43 0.14 -5.69
CA ALA A 346 2.42 -0.66 -4.99
C ALA A 346 2.39 -2.13 -5.43
N TYR A 347 1.18 -2.70 -5.54
CA TYR A 347 1.02 -4.05 -6.08
C TYR A 347 1.46 -4.15 -7.55
N THR A 348 0.98 -3.22 -8.38
CA THR A 348 1.26 -3.21 -9.83
C THR A 348 2.76 -3.09 -10.12
N LEU A 349 3.47 -2.29 -9.32
CA LEU A 349 4.91 -2.10 -9.38
C LEU A 349 5.71 -3.27 -8.78
N GLY A 350 5.05 -4.23 -8.16
CA GLY A 350 5.68 -5.45 -7.65
C GLY A 350 6.36 -5.27 -6.30
N ALA A 351 5.82 -4.43 -5.42
CA ALA A 351 6.28 -4.36 -4.04
C ALA A 351 6.22 -5.72 -3.35
N ASP A 352 7.28 -6.08 -2.64
CA ASP A 352 7.34 -7.28 -1.81
C ASP A 352 6.81 -6.98 -0.40
N VAL A 353 7.01 -5.76 0.07
CA VAL A 353 6.62 -5.27 1.41
C VAL A 353 6.03 -3.88 1.26
N ILE A 354 5.02 -3.57 2.05
CA ILE A 354 4.45 -2.24 2.17
C ILE A 354 4.66 -1.75 3.59
N ASN A 355 5.19 -0.54 3.73
CA ASN A 355 5.22 0.21 4.97
C ASN A 355 4.19 1.34 4.90
N MET A 356 3.33 1.40 5.89
CA MET A 356 2.34 2.47 6.10
C MET A 356 2.48 2.93 7.54
N SER A 357 3.33 3.93 7.76
CA SER A 357 3.51 4.53 9.09
C SER A 357 2.48 5.64 9.31
N LEU A 358 1.22 5.29 9.13
CA LEU A 358 0.05 6.15 9.22
C LEU A 358 -0.73 5.82 10.48
N GLY A 359 -1.40 6.82 11.06
CA GLY A 359 -2.23 6.63 12.23
C GLY A 359 -3.19 7.78 12.45
N ALA A 360 -4.26 7.53 13.21
CA ALA A 360 -5.13 8.56 13.75
C ALA A 360 -4.78 8.78 15.22
N GLN A 361 -4.63 10.03 15.63
CA GLN A 361 -4.66 10.37 17.05
C GLN A 361 -6.13 10.42 17.45
N ASN A 362 -6.53 9.56 18.41
CA ASN A 362 -7.88 9.57 19.02
C ASN A 362 -7.93 10.57 20.17
#